data_523eaf7a6c9f378a26974f48dd7dadef
#
_entry.id   523eaf7a6c9f378a26974f48dd7dadef
#
_cell.length_a   1.000
_cell.length_b   1.000
_cell.length_c   1.000
_cell.angle_alpha   90.00
_cell.angle_beta   90.00
_cell.angle_gamma   90.00
#
_symmetry.space_group_name_H-M   'P 1'
#
loop_
_entity.id
_entity.type
_entity.pdbx_description
1 polymer ?
#
loop_
_entity_poly.entity_id
_entity_poly.type
_entity_poly.pdbx_seq_one_letter_code
_entity_poly.pdbx_strand_id
1 'polypeptide(L)'
;VEENLIINEISSKTGLFKKTEIEVIEKREVIKFIKSKIHELLKDMGINANIETKVDNNIAKYTIVSDQDALVIGKNGKNLQALSTIISQIVLKETNHSLKFIIDVGEYKFKRERNLERLAKNVAREVKANKVEAKLDSMNSYERRIIHNTLKDYKYVYTESVGEEPNRAVVIKPKED
;
A
#
# COMPACT_ATOMS: atom_id res chain seq x y z
N VAL A 1 24.26 16.23 -5.93
CA VAL A 1 23.69 17.10 -4.89
C VAL A 1 22.19 17.24 -5.08
N GLU A 2 21.69 17.34 -6.32
CA GLU A 2 20.25 17.52 -6.63
C GLU A 2 19.36 16.30 -6.31
N GLU A 3 19.87 15.09 -6.32
CA GLU A 3 19.09 13.87 -6.04
C GLU A 3 18.51 13.79 -4.61
N ASN A 4 19.01 14.60 -3.69
CA ASN A 4 18.61 14.58 -2.28
C ASN A 4 17.71 15.75 -1.86
N LEU A 5 17.29 16.58 -2.81
CA LEU A 5 16.47 17.76 -2.55
C LEU A 5 15.09 17.63 -3.18
N ILE A 6 14.08 18.18 -2.52
CA ILE A 6 12.75 18.43 -3.04
C ILE A 6 12.65 19.95 -3.20
N ILE A 7 12.32 20.40 -4.40
CA ILE A 7 12.26 21.82 -4.73
C ILE A 7 10.81 22.19 -5.04
N ASN A 8 10.25 23.10 -4.25
CA ASN A 8 8.92 23.67 -4.48
C ASN A 8 9.05 25.09 -5.02
N GLU A 9 8.38 25.38 -6.12
CA GLU A 9 8.21 26.76 -6.57
C GLU A 9 7.01 27.37 -5.83
N ILE A 10 7.28 28.37 -4.96
CA ILE A 10 6.25 29.01 -4.14
C ILE A 10 5.55 30.12 -4.92
N SER A 11 6.32 30.92 -5.66
CA SER A 11 5.78 32.00 -6.48
C SER A 11 6.65 32.32 -7.69
N SER A 12 6.04 32.61 -8.83
CA SER A 12 6.74 33.20 -9.97
C SER A 12 6.08 34.53 -10.35
N LYS A 13 6.84 35.63 -10.36
CA LYS A 13 6.39 36.92 -10.89
C LYS A 13 6.89 37.06 -12.34
N THR A 14 5.96 37.23 -13.27
CA THR A 14 6.25 37.55 -14.67
C THR A 14 6.33 39.07 -14.82
N GLY A 15 7.48 39.58 -15.22
CA GLY A 15 7.72 41.03 -15.46
C GLY A 15 9.17 41.28 -15.90
N LEU A 16 9.58 42.54 -15.94
CA LEU A 16 10.91 42.95 -16.39
C LEU A 16 12.04 42.30 -15.50
N PHE A 17 11.69 41.94 -14.25
CA PHE A 17 12.55 41.16 -13.34
C PHE A 17 11.79 39.92 -12.91
N LYS A 18 12.15 38.76 -13.49
CA LYS A 18 11.63 37.47 -13.08
C LYS A 18 12.21 37.12 -11.70
N LYS A 19 11.36 37.01 -10.69
CA LYS A 19 11.75 36.51 -9.37
C LYS A 19 10.94 35.25 -9.08
N THR A 20 11.62 34.12 -8.88
CA THR A 20 11.03 32.87 -8.45
C THR A 20 11.46 32.61 -7.01
N GLU A 21 10.51 32.43 -6.14
CA GLU A 21 10.76 31.96 -4.76
C GLU A 21 10.63 30.45 -4.76
N ILE A 22 11.66 29.78 -4.28
CA ILE A 22 11.72 28.31 -4.16
C ILE A 22 11.90 27.93 -2.70
N GLU A 23 11.18 26.90 -2.29
CA GLU A 23 11.42 26.19 -1.04
C GLU A 23 12.20 24.92 -1.34
N VAL A 24 13.24 24.66 -0.56
CA VAL A 24 14.07 23.47 -0.72
C VAL A 24 13.99 22.63 0.55
N ILE A 25 13.54 21.40 0.43
CA ILE A 25 13.41 20.45 1.53
C ILE A 25 14.37 19.28 1.30
N GLU A 26 15.18 18.95 2.29
CA GLU A 26 16.02 17.76 2.22
C GLU A 26 15.19 16.49 2.36
N LYS A 27 15.39 15.51 1.47
CA LYS A 27 14.72 14.19 1.56
C LYS A 27 14.91 13.52 2.92
N ARG A 28 16.05 13.72 3.56
CA ARG A 28 16.35 13.20 4.89
C ARG A 28 15.40 13.74 5.96
N GLU A 29 15.05 15.02 5.87
CA GLU A 29 14.11 15.64 6.81
C GLU A 29 12.69 15.12 6.59
N VAL A 30 12.30 14.90 5.32
CA VAL A 30 11.01 14.30 5.02
C VAL A 30 10.92 12.84 5.52
N ILE A 31 12.01 12.07 5.42
CA ILE A 31 12.06 10.71 5.98
C ILE A 31 11.84 10.72 7.50
N LYS A 32 12.48 11.63 8.23
CA LYS A 32 12.28 11.81 9.67
C LYS A 32 10.85 12.26 9.99
N PHE A 33 10.34 13.21 9.22
CA PHE A 33 8.96 13.72 9.36
C PHE A 33 7.94 12.59 9.20
N ILE A 34 8.05 11.76 8.15
CA ILE A 34 7.17 10.59 7.96
C ILE A 34 7.24 9.67 9.17
N LYS A 35 8.45 9.34 9.64
CA LYS A 35 8.64 8.49 10.82
C LYS A 35 7.94 9.06 12.05
N SER A 36 8.10 10.37 12.30
CA SER A 36 7.47 11.04 13.45
C SER A 36 5.94 11.02 13.35
N LYS A 37 5.37 11.23 12.15
CA LYS A 37 3.91 11.20 11.95
C LYS A 37 3.32 9.79 12.09
N ILE A 38 4.02 8.75 11.65
CA ILE A 38 3.60 7.36 11.93
C ILE A 38 3.59 7.11 13.44
N HIS A 39 4.66 7.52 14.14
CA HIS A 39 4.75 7.32 15.58
C HIS A 39 3.67 8.09 16.36
N GLU A 40 3.41 9.34 16.00
CA GLU A 40 2.37 10.19 16.59
C GLU A 40 0.99 9.54 16.44
N LEU A 41 0.60 9.14 15.22
CA LEU A 41 -0.69 8.51 14.97
C LEU A 41 -0.87 7.19 15.74
N LEU A 42 0.17 6.34 15.79
CA LEU A 42 0.10 5.09 16.55
C LEU A 42 -0.03 5.36 18.06
N LYS A 43 0.71 6.35 18.58
CA LYS A 43 0.62 6.76 19.97
C LYS A 43 -0.77 7.29 20.34
N ASP A 44 -1.37 8.12 19.47
CA ASP A 44 -2.74 8.65 19.66
C ASP A 44 -3.80 7.52 19.63
N MET A 45 -3.53 6.44 18.91
CA MET A 45 -4.34 5.21 18.94
C MET A 45 -4.07 4.34 20.18
N GLY A 46 -3.17 4.75 21.10
CA GLY A 46 -2.77 3.96 22.26
C GLY A 46 -1.83 2.78 21.96
N ILE A 47 -1.19 2.79 20.78
CA ILE A 47 -0.30 1.72 20.34
C ILE A 47 1.16 2.16 20.53
N ASN A 48 1.88 1.40 21.36
CA ASN A 48 3.32 1.56 21.52
C ASN A 48 4.04 0.78 20.42
N ALA A 49 4.77 1.48 19.57
CA ALA A 49 5.47 0.88 18.46
C ALA A 49 6.87 1.48 18.27
N ASN A 50 7.82 0.62 17.92
CA ASN A 50 9.09 1.05 17.36
C ASN A 50 8.98 1.09 15.83
N ILE A 51 9.68 2.05 15.20
CA ILE A 51 9.66 2.20 13.74
C ILE A 51 11.09 2.15 13.24
N GLU A 52 11.40 1.08 12.55
CA GLU A 52 12.66 0.93 11.81
C GLU A 52 12.53 1.56 10.43
N THR A 53 13.57 2.28 9.99
CA THR A 53 13.58 2.92 8.68
C THR A 53 14.78 2.45 7.88
N LYS A 54 14.52 1.94 6.67
CA LYS A 54 15.55 1.61 5.68
C LYS A 54 15.25 2.37 4.40
N VAL A 55 16.30 2.86 3.73
CA VAL A 55 16.18 3.52 2.43
C VAL A 55 16.91 2.66 1.40
N ASP A 56 16.18 2.27 0.38
CA ASP A 56 16.71 1.52 -0.74
C ASP A 56 16.16 2.11 -2.05
N ASN A 57 17.04 2.34 -3.04
CA ASN A 57 16.68 2.90 -4.34
C ASN A 57 15.78 4.17 -4.24
N ASN A 58 16.12 5.08 -3.33
CA ASN A 58 15.35 6.30 -3.03
C ASN A 58 13.91 6.06 -2.49
N ILE A 59 13.59 4.84 -2.06
CA ILE A 59 12.31 4.51 -1.43
C ILE A 59 12.56 4.25 0.05
N ALA A 60 11.91 5.03 0.93
CA ALA A 60 11.96 4.79 2.37
C ALA A 60 10.95 3.70 2.75
N LYS A 61 11.43 2.65 3.41
CA LYS A 61 10.59 1.61 4.02
C LYS A 61 10.57 1.81 5.54
N TYR A 62 9.37 1.94 6.09
CA TYR A 62 9.12 2.04 7.53
C TYR A 62 8.51 0.72 7.99
N THR A 63 9.25 0.01 8.85
CA THR A 63 8.77 -1.25 9.45
C THR A 63 8.33 -0.96 10.88
N ILE A 64 7.04 -1.13 11.12
CA ILE A 64 6.43 -0.99 12.45
C ILE A 64 6.63 -2.31 13.19
N VAL A 65 7.09 -2.23 14.42
CA VAL A 65 7.25 -3.35 15.35
C VAL A 65 6.48 -3.02 16.63
N SER A 66 5.42 -3.75 16.92
CA SER A 66 4.53 -3.53 18.07
C SER A 66 4.04 -4.86 18.62
N ASP A 67 3.65 -4.88 19.89
CA ASP A 67 2.91 -5.99 20.51
C ASP A 67 1.45 -6.07 20.02
N GLN A 68 0.96 -5.05 19.33
CA GLN A 68 -0.39 -4.94 18.79
C GLN A 68 -0.41 -4.96 17.24
N ASP A 69 0.50 -5.67 16.60
CA ASP A 69 0.62 -5.77 15.14
C ASP A 69 -0.72 -6.09 14.46
N ALA A 70 -1.52 -7.00 15.05
CA ALA A 70 -2.83 -7.36 14.51
C ALA A 70 -3.80 -6.17 14.42
N LEU A 71 -3.75 -5.23 15.38
CA LEU A 71 -4.56 -4.02 15.39
C LEU A 71 -4.06 -3.03 14.34
N VAL A 72 -2.75 -2.84 14.23
CA VAL A 72 -2.14 -1.95 13.22
C VAL A 72 -2.45 -2.45 11.80
N ILE A 73 -2.40 -3.77 11.58
CA ILE A 73 -2.73 -4.38 10.29
C ILE A 73 -4.24 -4.27 10.00
N GLY A 74 -5.08 -4.66 10.96
CA GLY A 74 -6.52 -4.74 10.80
C GLY A 74 -6.98 -5.89 9.89
N LYS A 75 -8.30 -6.06 9.75
CA LYS A 75 -8.88 -7.10 8.90
C LYS A 75 -8.43 -6.92 7.44
N ASN A 76 -7.76 -7.94 6.91
CA ASN A 76 -7.23 -7.94 5.53
C ASN A 76 -6.31 -6.74 5.20
N GLY A 77 -5.58 -6.20 6.21
CA GLY A 77 -4.66 -5.09 6.02
C GLY A 77 -5.31 -3.71 5.87
N LYS A 78 -6.61 -3.57 6.18
CA LYS A 78 -7.37 -2.32 5.98
C LYS A 78 -6.83 -1.17 6.81
N ASN A 79 -6.45 -1.41 8.08
CA ASN A 79 -5.91 -0.36 8.94
C ASN A 79 -4.53 0.09 8.45
N LEU A 80 -3.66 -0.84 8.06
CA LEU A 80 -2.34 -0.52 7.50
C LEU A 80 -2.45 0.27 6.19
N GLN A 81 -3.43 -0.05 5.36
CA GLN A 81 -3.71 0.69 4.13
C GLN A 81 -4.22 2.10 4.45
N ALA A 82 -5.14 2.25 5.40
CA ALA A 82 -5.65 3.54 5.85
C ALA A 82 -4.52 4.41 6.43
N LEU A 83 -3.68 3.86 7.31
CA LEU A 83 -2.50 4.52 7.84
C LEU A 83 -1.59 5.03 6.72
N SER A 84 -1.27 4.17 5.74
CA SER A 84 -0.44 4.54 4.59
C SER A 84 -1.06 5.69 3.79
N THR A 85 -2.38 5.68 3.59
CA THR A 85 -3.11 6.74 2.88
C THR A 85 -3.06 8.06 3.64
N ILE A 86 -3.34 8.04 4.95
CA ILE A 86 -3.31 9.25 5.80
C ILE A 86 -1.92 9.88 5.77
N ILE A 87 -0.88 9.08 5.99
CA ILE A 87 0.51 9.57 5.96
C ILE A 87 0.85 10.15 4.57
N SER A 88 0.42 9.51 3.48
CA SER A 88 0.65 10.02 2.12
C SER A 88 -0.01 11.38 1.90
N GLN A 89 -1.23 11.60 2.42
CA GLN A 89 -1.92 12.88 2.33
C GLN A 89 -1.26 13.97 3.19
N ILE A 90 -0.79 13.62 4.38
CA ILE A 90 -0.04 14.55 5.24
C ILE A 90 1.26 14.98 4.52
N VAL A 91 2.01 14.03 3.97
CA VAL A 91 3.25 14.32 3.24
C VAL A 91 2.99 15.19 2.02
N LEU A 92 1.95 14.86 1.22
CA LEU A 92 1.57 15.67 0.05
C LEU A 92 1.25 17.11 0.45
N LYS A 93 0.50 17.31 1.55
CA LYS A 93 0.13 18.63 2.04
C LYS A 93 1.34 19.45 2.50
N GLU A 94 2.27 18.81 3.20
CA GLU A 94 3.45 19.49 3.77
C GLU A 94 4.56 19.74 2.75
N THR A 95 4.68 18.90 1.73
CA THR A 95 5.78 18.97 0.77
C THR A 95 5.36 19.39 -0.64
N ASN A 96 4.05 19.51 -0.92
CA ASN A 96 3.47 19.65 -2.26
C ASN A 96 3.92 18.57 -3.26
N HIS A 97 4.51 17.45 -2.77
CA HIS A 97 4.98 16.34 -3.58
C HIS A 97 4.39 15.00 -3.16
N SER A 98 4.00 14.20 -4.13
CA SER A 98 3.64 12.80 -3.91
C SER A 98 4.90 11.95 -3.83
N LEU A 99 5.35 11.66 -2.62
CA LEU A 99 6.54 10.86 -2.38
C LEU A 99 6.19 9.38 -2.24
N LYS A 100 7.05 8.52 -2.82
CA LYS A 100 6.91 7.06 -2.68
C LYS A 100 7.62 6.58 -1.43
N PHE A 101 6.89 5.92 -0.55
CA PHE A 101 7.41 5.23 0.61
C PHE A 101 6.56 3.98 0.90
N ILE A 102 7.06 3.10 1.76
CA ILE A 102 6.40 1.85 2.13
C ILE A 102 6.26 1.82 3.65
N ILE A 103 5.04 1.59 4.15
CA ILE A 103 4.79 1.25 5.55
C ILE A 103 4.43 -0.23 5.61
N ASP A 104 5.06 -0.98 6.51
CA ASP A 104 4.84 -2.40 6.68
C ASP A 104 4.86 -2.77 8.17
N VAL A 105 4.25 -3.89 8.53
CA VAL A 105 4.20 -4.44 9.90
C VAL A 105 4.58 -5.90 9.84
N GLY A 106 5.68 -6.29 10.47
CA GLY A 106 6.08 -7.69 10.60
C GLY A 106 6.12 -8.48 9.29
N GLU A 107 6.50 -7.83 8.18
CA GLU A 107 6.47 -8.39 6.82
C GLU A 107 5.05 -8.83 6.36
N TYR A 108 4.02 -8.13 6.86
CA TYR A 108 2.63 -8.48 6.55
C TYR A 108 2.37 -8.55 5.05
N LYS A 109 2.87 -7.59 4.26
CA LYS A 109 2.61 -7.55 2.81
C LYS A 109 3.09 -8.83 2.12
N PHE A 110 4.30 -9.30 2.44
CA PHE A 110 4.85 -10.52 1.87
C PHE A 110 4.06 -11.77 2.31
N LYS A 111 3.76 -11.88 3.61
CA LYS A 111 2.95 -12.99 4.15
C LYS A 111 1.55 -13.01 3.55
N ARG A 112 0.95 -11.83 3.36
CA ARG A 112 -0.39 -11.68 2.78
C ARG A 112 -0.42 -12.12 1.32
N GLU A 113 0.56 -11.72 0.50
CA GLU A 113 0.70 -12.14 -0.88
C GLU A 113 0.75 -13.66 -1.00
N ARG A 114 1.65 -14.31 -0.25
CA ARG A 114 1.75 -15.78 -0.23
C ARG A 114 0.46 -16.47 0.22
N ASN A 115 -0.25 -15.90 1.19
CA ASN A 115 -1.53 -16.43 1.64
C ASN A 115 -2.60 -16.32 0.54
N LEU A 116 -2.64 -15.22 -0.20
CA LEU A 116 -3.57 -15.03 -1.32
C LEU A 116 -3.27 -15.99 -2.47
N GLU A 117 -2.00 -16.21 -2.80
CA GLU A 117 -1.61 -17.22 -3.80
C GLU A 117 -2.07 -18.63 -3.41
N ARG A 118 -1.86 -19.00 -2.13
CA ARG A 118 -2.28 -20.31 -1.61
C ARG A 118 -3.80 -20.44 -1.62
N LEU A 119 -4.52 -19.40 -1.18
CA LEU A 119 -5.98 -19.35 -1.21
C LEU A 119 -6.50 -19.53 -2.63
N ALA A 120 -5.97 -18.76 -3.58
CA ALA A 120 -6.36 -18.85 -4.99
C ALA A 120 -6.22 -20.28 -5.54
N LYS A 121 -5.06 -20.92 -5.29
CA LYS A 121 -4.79 -22.29 -5.75
C LYS A 121 -5.72 -23.32 -5.09
N ASN A 122 -6.06 -23.15 -3.82
CA ASN A 122 -6.96 -24.05 -3.11
C ASN A 122 -8.39 -23.93 -3.66
N VAL A 123 -8.92 -22.70 -3.74
CA VAL A 123 -10.27 -22.46 -4.23
C VAL A 123 -10.39 -22.87 -5.72
N ALA A 124 -9.35 -22.64 -6.54
CA ALA A 124 -9.36 -23.10 -7.93
C ALA A 124 -9.49 -24.63 -8.05
N ARG A 125 -8.89 -25.39 -7.12
CA ARG A 125 -9.06 -26.87 -7.09
C ARG A 125 -10.48 -27.27 -6.71
N GLU A 126 -11.09 -26.59 -5.77
CA GLU A 126 -12.48 -26.81 -5.35
C GLU A 126 -13.46 -26.47 -6.49
N VAL A 127 -13.29 -25.32 -7.13
CA VAL A 127 -14.11 -24.91 -8.29
C VAL A 127 -13.98 -25.90 -9.45
N LYS A 128 -12.76 -26.40 -9.73
CA LYS A 128 -12.55 -27.44 -10.73
C LYS A 128 -13.31 -28.71 -10.40
N ALA A 129 -13.26 -29.16 -9.14
CA ALA A 129 -13.87 -30.42 -8.70
C ALA A 129 -15.41 -30.34 -8.68
N ASN A 130 -15.95 -29.24 -8.14
CA ASN A 130 -17.39 -29.08 -7.90
C ASN A 130 -18.14 -28.45 -9.08
N LYS A 131 -17.42 -27.85 -10.04
CA LYS A 131 -17.97 -27.07 -11.16
C LYS A 131 -18.87 -25.90 -10.72
N VAL A 132 -18.70 -25.41 -9.50
CA VAL A 132 -19.42 -24.27 -8.92
C VAL A 132 -18.47 -23.11 -8.73
N GLU A 133 -18.90 -21.90 -9.13
CA GLU A 133 -18.09 -20.70 -8.92
C GLU A 133 -17.94 -20.37 -7.44
N ALA A 134 -16.82 -19.74 -7.08
CA ALA A 134 -16.52 -19.29 -5.73
C ALA A 134 -16.16 -17.82 -5.72
N LYS A 135 -16.89 -17.04 -4.89
CA LYS A 135 -16.61 -15.63 -4.63
C LYS A 135 -15.73 -15.51 -3.40
N LEU A 136 -14.59 -14.83 -3.56
CA LEU A 136 -13.68 -14.51 -2.46
C LEU A 136 -14.15 -13.27 -1.70
N ASP A 137 -13.53 -13.02 -0.53
CA ASP A 137 -13.76 -11.78 0.22
C ASP A 137 -13.36 -10.55 -0.61
N SER A 138 -13.97 -9.40 -0.28
CA SER A 138 -13.58 -8.12 -0.86
C SER A 138 -12.12 -7.79 -0.54
N MET A 139 -11.37 -7.32 -1.53
CA MET A 139 -9.97 -7.00 -1.42
C MET A 139 -9.60 -5.86 -2.37
N ASN A 140 -8.47 -5.18 -2.08
CA ASN A 140 -8.01 -4.06 -2.89
C ASN A 140 -7.53 -4.51 -4.29
N SER A 141 -7.30 -3.55 -5.18
CA SER A 141 -6.92 -3.83 -6.57
C SER A 141 -5.60 -4.60 -6.71
N TYR A 142 -4.62 -4.36 -5.83
CA TYR A 142 -3.36 -5.08 -5.82
C TYR A 142 -3.57 -6.56 -5.46
N GLU A 143 -4.35 -6.84 -4.42
CA GLU A 143 -4.66 -8.21 -3.99
C GLU A 143 -5.45 -8.98 -5.05
N ARG A 144 -6.42 -8.32 -5.71
CA ARG A 144 -7.15 -8.94 -6.84
C ARG A 144 -6.20 -9.31 -7.98
N ARG A 145 -5.22 -8.45 -8.28
CA ARG A 145 -4.19 -8.73 -9.29
C ARG A 145 -3.34 -9.94 -8.94
N ILE A 146 -2.98 -10.15 -7.67
CA ILE A 146 -2.25 -11.33 -7.22
C ILE A 146 -3.04 -12.60 -7.56
N ILE A 147 -4.34 -12.65 -7.23
CA ILE A 147 -5.21 -13.79 -7.52
C ILE A 147 -5.32 -14.04 -9.03
N HIS A 148 -5.56 -13.00 -9.82
CA HIS A 148 -5.63 -13.12 -11.28
C HIS A 148 -4.33 -13.66 -11.87
N ASN A 149 -3.19 -13.12 -11.45
CA ASN A 149 -1.88 -13.56 -11.92
C ASN A 149 -1.58 -15.01 -11.51
N THR A 150 -1.94 -15.40 -10.27
CA THR A 150 -1.75 -16.76 -9.76
C THR A 150 -2.51 -17.79 -10.59
N LEU A 151 -3.70 -17.43 -11.09
CA LEU A 151 -4.59 -18.36 -11.81
C LEU A 151 -4.60 -18.16 -13.33
N LYS A 152 -3.80 -17.22 -13.85
CA LYS A 152 -3.79 -16.88 -15.28
C LYS A 152 -3.61 -18.11 -16.19
N ASP A 153 -2.71 -19.01 -15.81
CA ASP A 153 -2.35 -20.18 -16.62
C ASP A 153 -3.09 -21.47 -16.19
N TYR A 154 -4.12 -21.35 -15.32
CA TYR A 154 -4.93 -22.48 -14.91
C TYR A 154 -5.92 -22.86 -16.03
N LYS A 155 -5.85 -24.13 -16.49
CA LYS A 155 -6.65 -24.60 -17.62
C LYS A 155 -8.15 -24.66 -17.35
N TYR A 156 -8.55 -24.97 -16.12
CA TYR A 156 -9.92 -25.34 -15.75
C TYR A 156 -10.72 -24.25 -15.06
N VAL A 157 -10.10 -23.11 -14.78
CA VAL A 157 -10.78 -21.99 -14.14
C VAL A 157 -10.36 -20.67 -14.79
N TYR A 158 -11.22 -19.66 -14.64
CA TYR A 158 -10.89 -18.26 -14.94
C TYR A 158 -11.34 -17.37 -13.79
N THR A 159 -10.88 -16.14 -13.79
CA THR A 159 -11.15 -15.21 -12.69
C THR A 159 -11.76 -13.91 -13.22
N GLU A 160 -12.73 -13.39 -12.49
CA GLU A 160 -13.41 -12.13 -12.79
C GLU A 160 -13.47 -11.25 -11.54
N SER A 161 -13.26 -9.93 -11.69
CA SER A 161 -13.45 -8.97 -10.60
C SER A 161 -14.86 -8.40 -10.65
N VAL A 162 -15.65 -8.62 -9.61
CA VAL A 162 -17.06 -8.21 -9.53
C VAL A 162 -17.31 -7.23 -8.39
N GLY A 163 -18.35 -6.39 -8.54
CA GLY A 163 -18.73 -5.38 -7.55
C GLY A 163 -17.95 -4.07 -7.69
N GLU A 164 -18.27 -3.14 -6.80
CA GLU A 164 -17.67 -1.80 -6.74
C GLU A 164 -16.89 -1.63 -5.46
N GLU A 165 -15.89 -0.72 -5.49
CA GLU A 165 -15.13 -0.37 -4.28
C GLU A 165 -16.07 0.25 -3.22
N PRO A 166 -15.92 -0.07 -1.95
CA PRO A 166 -14.86 -0.88 -1.32
C PRO A 166 -15.18 -2.40 -1.23
N ASN A 167 -16.26 -2.88 -1.86
CA ASN A 167 -16.75 -4.25 -1.75
C ASN A 167 -16.38 -5.12 -2.95
N ARG A 168 -15.48 -4.65 -3.80
CA ARG A 168 -15.07 -5.37 -5.00
C ARG A 168 -14.26 -6.61 -4.66
N ALA A 169 -14.59 -7.75 -5.31
CA ALA A 169 -14.05 -9.06 -5.02
C ALA A 169 -13.65 -9.81 -6.29
N VAL A 170 -12.91 -10.90 -6.15
CA VAL A 170 -12.63 -11.85 -7.23
C VAL A 170 -13.58 -13.02 -7.12
N VAL A 171 -14.17 -13.41 -8.25
CA VAL A 171 -14.89 -14.68 -8.43
C VAL A 171 -14.02 -15.60 -9.27
N ILE A 172 -13.83 -16.82 -8.80
CA ILE A 172 -13.17 -17.91 -9.53
C ILE A 172 -14.26 -18.78 -10.14
N LYS A 173 -14.27 -18.88 -11.46
CA LYS A 173 -15.31 -19.58 -12.22
C LYS A 173 -14.73 -20.79 -12.96
N PRO A 174 -15.48 -21.91 -13.09
CA PRO A 174 -15.06 -23.01 -13.92
C PRO A 174 -15.04 -22.58 -15.40
N LYS A 175 -14.07 -23.07 -16.16
CA LYS A 175 -14.14 -23.03 -17.62
C LYS A 175 -15.03 -24.19 -18.08
N GLU A 176 -15.91 -23.92 -19.02
CA GLU A 176 -16.62 -24.96 -19.76
C GLU A 176 -15.59 -25.73 -20.62
N ASP A 177 -15.69 -27.04 -20.66
CA ASP A 177 -14.79 -27.93 -21.45
C ASP A 177 -15.03 -27.74 -22.94
#